data_cee6f67e57c573557f78b2f598673e0d
#
_entry.id   cee6f67e57c573557f78b2f598673e0d
#
_cell.length_a   1.000
_cell.length_b   1.000
_cell.length_c   1.000
_cell.angle_alpha   90.00
_cell.angle_beta   90.00
_cell.angle_gamma   90.00
#
_symmetry.space_group_name_H-M   'P 1'
#
loop_
_entity.id
_entity.type
_entity.pdbx_description
1 polymer ?
#
loop_
_entity_poly.entity_id
_entity_poly.type
_entity_poly.pdbx_seq_one_letter_code
_entity_poly.pdbx_strand_id
1 'polypeptide(L)'
;MTMADEPQGDVHRSSALDPEQLGFMCGIEVHQQLATGKLHSRQSGELYDITVETLPEDWPRFERRLRASRGEGGAVDVAARFESKRNRTFVYAQSPNAGLIELDEQPPLALDENALDITLTVAALLKSKPVSLIQTMRKTVVDGSNTSGFQRTSLIATD
;
A
#
# COMPACT_ATOMS: atom_id res chain seq x y z
N MET A 1 48.78 48.39 -10.17
CA MET A 1 47.71 47.63 -10.80
C MET A 1 47.04 46.87 -9.66
N THR A 2 46.06 47.52 -9.01
CA THR A 2 45.40 47.11 -7.78
C THR A 2 44.21 46.27 -8.16
N MET A 3 44.20 45.02 -7.69
CA MET A 3 43.03 44.12 -7.85
C MET A 3 41.92 44.57 -6.91
N ALA A 4 40.76 44.81 -7.48
CA ALA A 4 39.57 45.16 -6.76
C ALA A 4 39.03 43.92 -6.00
N ASP A 5 38.74 44.12 -4.73
CA ASP A 5 38.06 43.18 -3.83
C ASP A 5 36.63 43.02 -4.31
N GLU A 6 36.23 41.78 -4.66
CA GLU A 6 34.83 41.44 -4.90
C GLU A 6 34.09 41.33 -3.58
N PRO A 7 32.90 41.88 -3.42
CA PRO A 7 32.13 41.73 -2.21
C PRO A 7 31.61 40.30 -2.10
N GLN A 8 32.04 39.59 -1.06
CA GLN A 8 31.44 38.33 -0.63
C GLN A 8 29.95 38.57 -0.29
N GLY A 9 29.09 38.03 -1.15
CA GLY A 9 27.66 38.04 -0.88
C GLY A 9 27.33 37.37 0.41
N ASP A 10 26.62 38.06 1.29
CA ASP A 10 26.02 37.54 2.48
C ASP A 10 25.15 36.33 2.11
N VAL A 11 25.62 35.15 2.49
CA VAL A 11 24.76 33.95 2.50
C VAL A 11 23.71 34.20 3.56
N HIS A 12 22.52 34.61 3.14
CA HIS A 12 21.34 34.65 4.01
C HIS A 12 21.23 33.30 4.71
N ARG A 13 21.63 33.26 5.96
CA ARG A 13 21.23 32.19 6.88
C ARG A 13 19.70 32.22 6.90
N SER A 14 19.07 31.27 6.23
CA SER A 14 17.63 31.08 6.36
C SER A 14 17.34 30.98 7.87
N SER A 15 16.60 31.94 8.40
CA SER A 15 16.07 31.82 9.75
C SER A 15 15.35 30.47 9.81
N ALA A 16 15.73 29.62 10.76
CA ALA A 16 15.08 28.34 10.92
C ALA A 16 13.56 28.59 10.98
N LEU A 17 12.81 27.96 10.07
CA LEU A 17 11.37 28.06 10.06
C LEU A 17 10.85 27.46 11.39
N ASP A 18 9.99 28.21 12.06
CA ASP A 18 9.35 27.76 13.28
C ASP A 18 8.10 26.95 12.91
N PRO A 19 8.08 25.63 13.15
CA PRO A 19 6.96 24.76 12.78
C PRO A 19 5.64 25.16 13.45
N GLU A 20 5.68 25.64 14.68
CA GLU A 20 4.48 26.06 15.41
C GLU A 20 3.86 27.30 14.78
N GLN A 21 4.67 28.30 14.42
CA GLN A 21 4.19 29.52 13.74
C GLN A 21 3.62 29.23 12.35
N LEU A 22 4.13 28.19 11.69
CA LEU A 22 3.65 27.75 10.39
C LEU A 22 2.38 26.89 10.47
N GLY A 23 1.98 26.46 11.67
CA GLY A 23 0.89 25.50 11.84
C GLY A 23 1.23 24.14 11.20
N PHE A 24 2.51 23.77 11.18
CA PHE A 24 2.98 22.53 10.56
C PHE A 24 2.41 21.32 11.32
N MET A 25 1.72 20.45 10.58
CA MET A 25 1.26 19.15 11.08
C MET A 25 1.79 18.04 10.18
N CYS A 26 2.22 16.94 10.76
CA CYS A 26 2.64 15.76 10.03
C CYS A 26 2.02 14.50 10.64
N GLY A 27 1.80 13.50 9.81
CA GLY A 27 1.46 12.14 10.21
C GLY A 27 2.57 11.18 9.79
N ILE A 28 2.74 10.12 10.54
CA ILE A 28 3.68 9.05 10.21
C ILE A 28 2.86 7.80 9.95
N GLU A 29 3.10 7.16 8.80
CA GLU A 29 2.59 5.84 8.46
C GLU A 29 3.75 4.85 8.48
N VAL A 30 3.58 3.75 9.22
CA VAL A 30 4.59 2.69 9.32
C VAL A 30 3.98 1.39 8.85
N HIS A 31 4.63 0.73 7.91
CA HIS A 31 4.28 -0.60 7.43
C HIS A 31 5.23 -1.62 8.04
N GLN A 32 4.66 -2.60 8.74
CA GLN A 32 5.42 -3.70 9.33
C GLN A 32 4.82 -5.04 8.90
N GLN A 33 5.61 -5.84 8.20
CA GLN A 33 5.24 -7.21 7.91
C GLN A 33 5.42 -8.07 9.16
N LEU A 34 4.42 -8.88 9.47
CA LEU A 34 4.47 -9.83 10.58
C LEU A 34 5.10 -11.16 10.10
N ALA A 35 5.79 -11.86 11.02
CA ALA A 35 6.34 -13.18 10.79
C ALA A 35 5.24 -14.26 10.92
N THR A 36 4.16 -14.10 10.18
CA THR A 36 3.00 -15.01 10.14
C THR A 36 2.70 -15.39 8.70
N GLY A 37 1.75 -16.28 8.49
CA GLY A 37 1.11 -16.43 7.19
C GLY A 37 0.34 -15.16 6.80
N LYS A 38 -0.12 -15.11 5.57
CA LYS A 38 -0.96 -14.00 5.08
C LYS A 38 -2.30 -13.97 5.80
N LEU A 39 -2.79 -12.80 6.16
CA LEU A 39 -3.91 -12.58 7.07
C LEU A 39 -5.18 -13.35 6.71
N HIS A 40 -5.50 -13.48 5.43
CA HIS A 40 -6.79 -14.00 4.97
C HIS A 40 -6.71 -15.19 4.03
N SER A 41 -5.52 -15.77 3.81
CA SER A 41 -5.33 -16.90 2.90
C SER A 41 -4.54 -18.05 3.48
N ARG A 42 -3.84 -17.84 4.58
CA ARG A 42 -2.91 -18.81 5.20
C ARG A 42 -1.73 -19.19 4.29
N GLN A 43 -1.54 -18.49 3.18
CA GLN A 43 -0.35 -18.67 2.36
C GLN A 43 0.89 -18.15 3.11
N SER A 44 2.06 -18.65 2.73
CA SER A 44 3.31 -18.17 3.30
C SER A 44 3.47 -16.65 3.11
N GLY A 45 3.96 -15.95 4.13
CA GLY A 45 4.36 -14.55 4.07
C GLY A 45 5.76 -14.34 3.50
N GLU A 46 6.42 -15.38 3.01
CA GLU A 46 7.75 -15.30 2.42
C GLU A 46 7.80 -14.30 1.26
N LEU A 47 8.83 -13.46 1.27
CA LEU A 47 9.09 -12.52 0.18
C LEU A 47 10.08 -13.13 -0.80
N TYR A 48 9.78 -13.00 -2.07
CA TYR A 48 10.69 -13.36 -3.16
C TYR A 48 11.39 -12.09 -3.65
N ASP A 49 12.71 -12.10 -3.68
CA ASP A 49 13.51 -11.03 -4.29
C ASP A 49 13.56 -11.25 -5.82
N ILE A 50 12.46 -10.94 -6.47
CA ILE A 50 12.23 -11.16 -7.88
C ILE A 50 11.82 -9.86 -8.55
N THR A 51 12.49 -9.56 -9.65
CA THR A 51 12.13 -8.44 -10.55
C THR A 51 11.41 -8.98 -11.79
N VAL A 52 10.92 -8.08 -12.63
CA VAL A 52 10.29 -8.45 -13.91
C VAL A 52 11.27 -9.24 -14.80
N GLU A 53 12.56 -8.88 -14.75
CA GLU A 53 13.62 -9.48 -15.54
C GLU A 53 14.03 -10.87 -15.03
N THR A 54 13.85 -11.13 -13.72
CA THR A 54 14.22 -12.39 -13.07
C THR A 54 13.01 -13.28 -12.77
N LEU A 55 11.85 -12.94 -13.32
CA LEU A 55 10.61 -13.66 -13.09
C LEU A 55 10.72 -15.11 -13.61
N PRO A 56 10.51 -16.14 -12.75
CA PRO A 56 10.59 -17.53 -13.14
C PRO A 56 9.65 -17.88 -14.29
N GLU A 57 10.14 -18.65 -15.26
CA GLU A 57 9.36 -19.01 -16.43
C GLU A 57 8.24 -20.01 -16.12
N ASP A 58 8.41 -20.81 -15.10
CA ASP A 58 7.48 -21.85 -14.64
C ASP A 58 6.32 -21.31 -13.80
N TRP A 59 6.36 -20.03 -13.41
CA TRP A 59 5.23 -19.43 -12.71
C TRP A 59 4.04 -19.24 -13.63
N PRO A 60 2.83 -19.69 -13.22
CA PRO A 60 1.60 -19.46 -13.97
C PRO A 60 1.38 -17.97 -14.28
N ARG A 61 0.95 -17.68 -15.50
CA ARG A 61 0.67 -16.32 -15.95
C ARG A 61 -0.77 -16.18 -16.36
N PHE A 62 -1.39 -15.07 -15.96
CA PHE A 62 -2.77 -14.74 -16.26
C PHE A 62 -2.84 -13.35 -16.88
N GLU A 63 -3.59 -13.23 -17.94
CA GLU A 63 -3.84 -11.95 -18.60
C GLU A 63 -5.16 -11.36 -18.14
N ARG A 64 -5.13 -10.08 -17.77
CA ARG A 64 -6.33 -9.31 -17.44
C ARG A 64 -6.32 -7.99 -18.16
N ARG A 65 -7.52 -7.55 -18.55
CA ARG A 65 -7.75 -6.20 -19.08
C ARG A 65 -8.59 -5.42 -18.09
N LEU A 66 -8.29 -4.13 -17.96
CA LEU A 66 -9.08 -3.26 -17.12
C LEU A 66 -10.53 -3.20 -17.66
N ARG A 67 -11.46 -3.48 -16.75
CA ARG A 67 -12.88 -3.22 -16.96
C ARG A 67 -13.30 -2.13 -15.97
N ALA A 68 -13.28 -0.89 -16.43
CA ALA A 68 -13.72 0.22 -15.60
C ALA A 68 -15.23 0.06 -15.32
N SER A 69 -15.58 -0.22 -14.07
CA SER A 69 -16.96 -0.32 -13.60
C SER A 69 -17.43 1.00 -12.98
N ARG A 70 -18.74 1.18 -12.92
CA ARG A 70 -19.34 2.32 -12.21
C ARG A 70 -19.32 2.05 -10.71
N GLY A 71 -18.93 3.03 -9.92
CA GLY A 71 -19.05 3.00 -8.47
C GLY A 71 -20.51 3.20 -8.01
N GLU A 72 -20.74 3.19 -6.71
CA GLU A 72 -22.06 3.36 -6.11
C GLU A 72 -22.76 4.65 -6.55
N GLY A 73 -22.00 5.74 -6.77
CA GLY A 73 -22.49 7.01 -7.31
C GLY A 73 -22.79 7.00 -8.82
N GLY A 74 -22.71 5.85 -9.49
CA GLY A 74 -23.00 5.71 -10.92
C GLY A 74 -21.90 6.24 -11.84
N ALA A 75 -20.87 6.85 -11.31
CA ALA A 75 -19.74 7.38 -12.07
C ALA A 75 -18.59 6.38 -12.16
N VAL A 76 -17.86 6.42 -13.27
CA VAL A 76 -16.60 5.69 -13.41
C VAL A 76 -15.48 6.58 -12.86
N ASP A 77 -14.61 5.99 -12.03
CA ASP A 77 -13.43 6.69 -11.53
C ASP A 77 -12.59 7.29 -12.66
N VAL A 78 -12.05 8.51 -12.43
CA VAL A 78 -11.34 9.27 -13.47
C VAL A 78 -10.06 8.55 -13.91
N ALA A 79 -9.29 7.99 -12.96
CA ALA A 79 -8.06 7.26 -13.25
C ALA A 79 -8.37 5.95 -13.99
N ALA A 80 -9.40 5.21 -13.56
CA ALA A 80 -9.85 4.00 -14.22
C ALA A 80 -10.34 4.27 -15.66
N ARG A 81 -11.03 5.40 -15.88
CA ARG A 81 -11.46 5.82 -17.21
C ARG A 81 -10.28 6.19 -18.11
N PHE A 82 -9.30 6.88 -17.55
CA PHE A 82 -8.09 7.25 -18.29
C PHE A 82 -7.29 6.00 -18.68
N GLU A 83 -7.06 5.09 -17.72
CA GLU A 83 -6.30 3.87 -17.96
C GLU A 83 -7.01 2.91 -18.92
N SER A 84 -8.33 2.81 -18.86
CA SER A 84 -9.10 1.97 -19.79
C SER A 84 -8.96 2.38 -21.27
N LYS A 85 -8.72 3.68 -21.53
CA LYS A 85 -8.46 4.19 -22.88
C LYS A 85 -7.13 3.72 -23.46
N ARG A 86 -6.17 3.34 -22.62
CA ARG A 86 -4.85 2.88 -23.05
C ARG A 86 -4.89 1.45 -23.60
N ASN A 87 -5.99 0.73 -23.41
CA ASN A 87 -6.22 -0.63 -23.91
C ASN A 87 -5.05 -1.60 -23.64
N ARG A 88 -4.49 -1.54 -22.43
CA ARG A 88 -3.39 -2.40 -22.03
C ARG A 88 -3.90 -3.74 -21.52
N THR A 89 -3.10 -4.78 -21.72
CA THR A 89 -3.22 -6.07 -21.06
C THR A 89 -2.21 -6.14 -19.92
N PHE A 90 -2.65 -6.54 -18.73
CA PHE A 90 -1.82 -6.76 -17.57
C PHE A 90 -1.54 -8.26 -17.44
N VAL A 91 -0.29 -8.61 -17.34
CA VAL A 91 0.14 -10.00 -17.13
C VAL A 91 0.51 -10.15 -15.65
N TYR A 92 -0.18 -11.03 -14.97
CA TYR A 92 0.06 -11.38 -13.57
C TYR A 92 0.80 -12.70 -13.52
N ALA A 93 1.94 -12.73 -12.82
CA ALA A 93 2.61 -13.96 -12.50
C ALA A 93 2.22 -14.40 -11.10
N GLN A 94 1.85 -15.67 -10.97
CA GLN A 94 1.45 -16.25 -9.69
C GLN A 94 2.66 -16.88 -9.01
N SER A 95 3.08 -16.31 -7.87
CA SER A 95 4.10 -16.91 -7.02
C SER A 95 3.56 -18.17 -6.30
N PRO A 96 4.44 -19.08 -5.82
CA PRO A 96 4.03 -20.27 -5.08
C PRO A 96 3.20 -19.97 -3.81
N ASN A 97 3.37 -18.79 -3.25
CA ASN A 97 2.62 -18.32 -2.08
C ASN A 97 1.42 -17.43 -2.43
N ALA A 98 0.92 -17.49 -3.65
CA ALA A 98 -0.29 -16.82 -4.09
C ALA A 98 -1.32 -17.86 -4.51
N GLY A 99 -2.42 -17.93 -3.79
CA GLY A 99 -3.55 -18.82 -4.06
C GLY A 99 -4.74 -18.08 -4.70
N LEU A 100 -5.88 -18.73 -4.74
CA LEU A 100 -7.10 -18.17 -5.32
C LEU A 100 -7.63 -16.94 -4.57
N ILE A 101 -7.33 -16.81 -3.29
CA ILE A 101 -7.71 -15.64 -2.49
C ILE A 101 -6.92 -14.41 -2.92
N GLU A 102 -5.62 -14.55 -3.18
CA GLU A 102 -4.77 -13.48 -3.70
C GLU A 102 -5.15 -13.08 -5.13
N LEU A 103 -5.65 -14.04 -5.91
CA LEU A 103 -6.15 -13.80 -7.27
C LEU A 103 -7.59 -13.24 -7.29
N ASP A 104 -8.21 -13.04 -6.12
CA ASP A 104 -9.61 -12.61 -5.98
C ASP A 104 -10.63 -13.59 -6.60
N GLU A 105 -10.33 -14.87 -6.59
CA GLU A 105 -11.17 -15.94 -7.11
C GLU A 105 -11.89 -16.73 -6.00
N GLN A 106 -11.55 -16.46 -4.74
CA GLN A 106 -12.21 -17.04 -3.57
C GLN A 106 -12.44 -15.99 -2.48
N PRO A 107 -13.49 -16.14 -1.65
CA PRO A 107 -13.68 -15.31 -0.48
C PRO A 107 -12.50 -15.42 0.49
N PRO A 108 -12.16 -14.35 1.22
CA PRO A 108 -11.12 -14.39 2.24
C PRO A 108 -11.51 -15.31 3.40
N LEU A 109 -10.53 -15.96 3.99
CA LEU A 109 -10.67 -16.63 5.26
C LEU A 109 -10.81 -15.61 6.41
N ALA A 110 -11.22 -16.08 7.59
CA ALA A 110 -11.17 -15.28 8.81
C ALA A 110 -9.73 -14.78 9.07
N LEU A 111 -9.60 -13.70 9.81
CA LEU A 111 -8.30 -13.12 10.18
C LEU A 111 -7.42 -14.19 10.85
N ASP A 112 -6.12 -14.17 10.53
CA ASP A 112 -5.14 -15.04 11.16
C ASP A 112 -5.02 -14.74 12.66
N GLU A 113 -5.20 -15.74 13.52
CA GLU A 113 -5.21 -15.58 14.98
C GLU A 113 -3.85 -15.14 15.52
N ASN A 114 -2.75 -15.68 14.98
CA ASN A 114 -1.41 -15.30 15.42
C ASN A 114 -1.10 -13.84 15.05
N ALA A 115 -1.51 -13.41 13.86
CA ALA A 115 -1.36 -12.03 13.45
C ALA A 115 -2.21 -11.08 14.31
N LEU A 116 -3.41 -11.50 14.69
CA LEU A 116 -4.26 -10.73 15.60
C LEU A 116 -3.61 -10.58 16.97
N ASP A 117 -3.11 -11.67 17.56
CA ASP A 117 -2.44 -11.66 18.87
C ASP A 117 -1.21 -10.74 18.88
N ILE A 118 -0.38 -10.80 17.85
CA ILE A 118 0.75 -9.90 17.71
C ILE A 118 0.27 -8.45 17.63
N THR A 119 -0.74 -8.17 16.82
CA THR A 119 -1.25 -6.80 16.64
C THR A 119 -1.88 -6.26 17.93
N LEU A 120 -2.62 -7.07 18.67
CA LEU A 120 -3.17 -6.69 19.98
C LEU A 120 -2.07 -6.45 21.02
N THR A 121 -0.99 -7.24 20.96
CA THR A 121 0.19 -7.01 21.80
C THR A 121 0.83 -5.65 21.50
N VAL A 122 1.01 -5.33 20.22
CA VAL A 122 1.53 -4.01 19.79
C VAL A 122 0.58 -2.89 20.22
N ALA A 123 -0.72 -3.05 20.05
CA ALA A 123 -1.71 -2.08 20.50
C ALA A 123 -1.62 -1.83 22.02
N ALA A 124 -1.47 -2.88 22.82
CA ALA A 124 -1.28 -2.75 24.27
C ALA A 124 0.01 -1.99 24.64
N LEU A 125 1.11 -2.27 23.96
CA LEU A 125 2.38 -1.57 24.16
C LEU A 125 2.28 -0.08 23.80
N LEU A 126 1.54 0.25 22.76
CA LEU A 126 1.27 1.62 22.33
C LEU A 126 0.16 2.31 23.15
N LYS A 127 -0.48 1.58 24.08
CA LYS A 127 -1.65 2.04 24.86
C LYS A 127 -2.86 2.41 24.00
N SER A 128 -2.95 1.86 22.79
CA SER A 128 -4.09 2.03 21.91
C SER A 128 -5.28 1.19 22.41
N LYS A 129 -6.50 1.62 22.08
CA LYS A 129 -7.74 0.97 22.50
C LYS A 129 -8.20 -0.01 21.41
N PRO A 130 -8.33 -1.31 21.72
CA PRO A 130 -8.92 -2.27 20.78
C PRO A 130 -10.34 -1.86 20.41
N VAL A 131 -10.70 -2.07 19.14
CA VAL A 131 -12.09 -1.85 18.68
C VAL A 131 -13.00 -2.96 19.20
N SER A 132 -14.28 -2.64 19.38
CA SER A 132 -15.29 -3.63 19.83
C SER A 132 -15.70 -4.61 18.72
N LEU A 133 -15.48 -4.25 17.47
CA LEU A 133 -15.81 -5.04 16.29
C LEU A 133 -14.74 -4.85 15.22
N ILE A 134 -14.12 -5.96 14.81
CA ILE A 134 -13.15 -5.96 13.72
C ILE A 134 -13.92 -6.20 12.41
N GLN A 135 -13.85 -5.22 11.52
CA GLN A 135 -14.40 -5.32 10.17
C GLN A 135 -13.26 -5.34 9.16
N THR A 136 -13.28 -6.32 8.27
CA THR A 136 -12.35 -6.37 7.14
C THR A 136 -12.93 -5.60 5.98
N MET A 137 -12.20 -4.56 5.56
CA MET A 137 -12.58 -3.70 4.44
C MET A 137 -11.75 -4.05 3.21
N ARG A 138 -12.35 -3.86 2.03
CA ARG A 138 -11.62 -3.88 0.76
C ARG A 138 -11.26 -2.45 0.38
N LYS A 139 -9.98 -2.17 0.33
CA LYS A 139 -9.48 -0.92 -0.24
C LYS A 139 -9.14 -1.18 -1.70
N THR A 140 -9.93 -0.66 -2.62
CA THR A 140 -9.59 -0.69 -4.03
C THR A 140 -8.63 0.45 -4.33
N VAL A 141 -7.44 0.10 -4.79
CA VAL A 141 -6.47 1.08 -5.27
C VAL A 141 -6.58 1.11 -6.78
N VAL A 142 -7.08 2.22 -7.31
CA VAL A 142 -7.10 2.50 -8.74
C VAL A 142 -6.11 3.62 -8.98
N ASP A 143 -4.89 3.26 -9.33
CA ASP A 143 -3.93 4.23 -9.85
C ASP A 143 -3.85 4.14 -11.38
N GLY A 144 -3.20 5.10 -12.00
CA GLY A 144 -3.06 5.14 -13.46
C GLY A 144 -2.20 4.02 -14.04
N SER A 145 -1.51 3.25 -13.20
CA SER A 145 -0.56 2.20 -13.62
C SER A 145 -1.04 0.80 -13.23
N ASN A 146 -1.84 0.67 -12.18
CA ASN A 146 -2.29 -0.61 -11.66
C ASN A 146 -3.78 -0.59 -11.33
N THR A 147 -4.52 -1.40 -12.01
CA THR A 147 -5.98 -1.34 -12.07
C THR A 147 -6.69 -2.37 -11.21
N SER A 148 -5.97 -3.24 -10.56
CA SER A 148 -6.57 -4.36 -9.84
C SER A 148 -5.96 -4.61 -8.47
N GLY A 149 -5.15 -3.67 -7.99
CA GLY A 149 -4.69 -3.73 -6.61
C GLY A 149 -5.85 -3.46 -5.68
N PHE A 150 -6.25 -4.43 -4.89
CA PHE A 150 -7.06 -4.18 -3.71
C PHE A 150 -6.37 -4.74 -2.49
N GLN A 151 -6.49 -4.01 -1.41
CA GLN A 151 -6.00 -4.41 -0.11
C GLN A 151 -7.19 -4.77 0.78
N ARG A 152 -7.03 -5.81 1.58
CA ARG A 152 -7.92 -6.08 2.70
C ARG A 152 -7.31 -5.44 3.94
N THR A 153 -8.07 -4.59 4.58
CA THR A 153 -7.63 -3.85 5.76
C THR A 153 -8.61 -4.10 6.89
N SER A 154 -8.10 -4.39 8.07
CA SER A 154 -8.88 -4.53 9.29
C SER A 154 -8.36 -3.56 10.33
N LEU A 155 -9.23 -2.72 10.88
CA LEU A 155 -8.90 -1.86 12.01
C LEU A 155 -8.95 -2.71 13.27
N ILE A 156 -7.86 -2.73 14.04
CA ILE A 156 -7.75 -3.52 15.27
C ILE A 156 -7.79 -2.65 16.53
N ALA A 157 -7.16 -1.49 16.47
CA ALA A 157 -7.11 -0.56 17.59
C ALA A 157 -6.99 0.88 17.11
N THR A 158 -7.36 1.82 17.99
CA THR A 158 -7.24 3.27 17.78
C THR A 158 -6.57 3.94 18.99
N ASP A 159 -6.22 5.19 18.89
CA ASP A 159 -5.71 6.01 19.99
C ASP A 159 -6.75 6.27 21.08
#